data_4d9cb3da4ca1836524868ecd0dd30c94
#
_entry.id   4d9cb3da4ca1836524868ecd0dd30c94
#
_cell.length_a   1.000
_cell.length_b   1.000
_cell.length_c   1.000
_cell.angle_alpha   90.00
_cell.angle_beta   90.00
_cell.angle_gamma   90.00
#
_symmetry.space_group_name_H-M   'P 1'
#
loop_
_entity.id
_entity.type
_entity.pdbx_description
1 polymer ?
#
loop_
_entity_poly.entity_id
_entity_poly.type
_entity_poly.pdbx_seq_one_letter_code
_entity_poly.pdbx_strand_id
1 'polypeptide(L)'
;MQRLQQALGYAFRDPSHLRLALTHPSTKLPDNQRLEFLGDAVLEFCVSDMLYQKYPDLHEGELTARRAALVCERTLSVIARSLDLGRYLLMGHGEEQTGGREKPSILADAMEAVLAAVYVDGGYEAARGVIRVLFQEEERLTAWRGQDDKSALQEYTQANGLDLPAYEIVAQSLSLIHISEPTRQAEI
;
A
#
# COMPACT_ATOMS: atom_id res chain seq x y z
N MET A 1 19.29 6.65 10.00
CA MET A 1 18.14 7.48 10.43
C MET A 1 18.10 8.86 9.74
N GLN A 2 19.14 9.70 9.76
CA GLN A 2 19.08 11.01 9.08
C GLN A 2 18.76 10.92 7.58
N ARG A 3 19.38 9.98 6.85
CA ARG A 3 19.09 9.78 5.41
C ARG A 3 17.63 9.38 5.15
N LEU A 4 17.05 8.54 6.01
CA LEU A 4 15.66 8.17 5.91
C LEU A 4 14.75 9.37 6.12
N GLN A 5 14.99 10.20 7.13
CA GLN A 5 14.23 11.44 7.36
C GLN A 5 14.34 12.42 6.19
N GLN A 6 15.52 12.53 5.58
CA GLN A 6 15.72 13.33 4.36
C GLN A 6 14.89 12.78 3.17
N ALA A 7 14.89 11.45 2.99
CA ALA A 7 14.11 10.81 1.94
C ALA A 7 12.58 10.93 2.16
N LEU A 8 12.13 10.89 3.43
CA LEU A 8 10.75 11.14 3.81
C LEU A 8 10.35 12.64 3.66
N GLY A 9 11.31 13.54 3.58
CA GLY A 9 11.06 14.99 3.63
C GLY A 9 10.54 15.45 4.98
N TYR A 10 10.78 14.68 6.06
CA TYR A 10 10.32 14.98 7.42
C TYR A 10 11.39 14.74 8.47
N ALA A 11 11.62 15.73 9.33
CA ALA A 11 12.52 15.64 10.47
C ALA A 11 11.69 15.46 11.76
N PHE A 12 11.86 14.31 12.42
CA PHE A 12 11.12 14.01 13.65
C PHE A 12 11.58 14.93 14.80
N ARG A 13 10.61 15.46 15.55
CA ARG A 13 10.82 16.19 16.80
C ARG A 13 11.26 15.23 17.91
N ASP A 14 10.60 14.06 17.97
CA ASP A 14 10.98 12.94 18.82
C ASP A 14 11.39 11.72 17.95
N PRO A 15 12.70 11.43 17.84
CA PRO A 15 13.19 10.28 17.06
C PRO A 15 12.71 8.92 17.58
N SER A 16 12.17 8.86 18.80
CA SER A 16 11.65 7.61 19.37
C SER A 16 10.43 7.08 18.57
N HIS A 17 9.61 7.96 18.01
CA HIS A 17 8.48 7.58 17.17
C HIS A 17 8.94 6.83 15.91
N LEU A 18 9.95 7.34 15.21
CA LEU A 18 10.52 6.67 14.05
C LEU A 18 11.19 5.34 14.44
N ARG A 19 11.89 5.30 15.57
CA ARG A 19 12.51 4.07 16.05
C ARG A 19 11.46 2.99 16.36
N LEU A 20 10.35 3.36 17.01
CA LEU A 20 9.25 2.45 17.30
C LEU A 20 8.63 1.91 16.00
N ALA A 21 8.37 2.79 15.02
CA ALA A 21 7.82 2.41 13.71
C ALA A 21 8.71 1.41 12.95
N LEU A 22 10.02 1.45 13.16
CA LEU A 22 10.99 0.56 12.53
C LEU A 22 11.29 -0.70 13.34
N THR A 23 10.62 -0.93 14.47
CA THR A 23 10.85 -2.08 15.34
C THR A 23 9.80 -3.17 15.04
N HIS A 24 10.25 -4.26 14.43
CA HIS A 24 9.39 -5.41 14.09
C HIS A 24 9.07 -6.25 15.35
N PRO A 25 7.87 -6.87 15.43
CA PRO A 25 7.45 -7.68 16.58
C PRO A 25 8.39 -8.83 16.94
N SER A 26 9.15 -9.36 15.98
CA SER A 26 10.12 -10.43 16.22
C SER A 26 11.24 -10.06 17.20
N THR A 27 11.43 -8.78 17.51
CA THR A 27 12.43 -8.33 18.51
C THR A 27 12.00 -8.60 19.94
N LYS A 28 10.72 -8.80 20.21
CA LYS A 28 10.11 -8.87 21.56
C LYS A 28 10.29 -7.58 22.39
N LEU A 29 10.60 -6.49 21.76
CA LEU A 29 10.59 -5.12 22.30
C LEU A 29 9.24 -4.46 22.00
N PRO A 30 8.95 -3.26 22.55
CA PRO A 30 7.87 -2.43 22.02
C PRO A 30 8.02 -2.27 20.52
N ASP A 31 6.99 -2.61 19.76
CA ASP A 31 7.03 -2.79 18.31
C ASP A 31 6.07 -1.87 17.56
N ASN A 32 6.04 -2.01 16.24
CA ASN A 32 5.32 -1.14 15.33
C ASN A 32 3.84 -1.45 15.14
N GLN A 33 3.28 -2.56 15.65
CA GLN A 33 1.92 -3.00 15.34
C GLN A 33 0.85 -1.94 15.64
N ARG A 34 0.97 -1.22 16.74
CA ARG A 34 0.01 -0.16 17.07
C ARG A 34 0.14 1.06 16.16
N LEU A 35 1.35 1.36 15.68
CA LEU A 35 1.56 2.41 14.69
C LEU A 35 1.09 1.98 13.31
N GLU A 36 1.33 0.75 12.91
CA GLU A 36 0.77 0.12 11.70
C GLU A 36 -0.76 0.30 11.66
N PHE A 37 -1.47 -0.16 12.70
CA PHE A 37 -2.92 0.00 12.81
C PHE A 37 -3.38 1.45 12.63
N LEU A 38 -2.67 2.41 13.25
CA LEU A 38 -2.99 3.83 13.09
C LEU A 38 -2.61 4.34 11.70
N GLY A 39 -1.51 3.83 11.17
CA GLY A 39 -0.96 4.23 9.87
C GLY A 39 -1.85 3.87 8.70
N ASP A 40 -2.42 2.69 8.74
CA ASP A 40 -3.43 2.25 7.77
C ASP A 40 -4.58 3.27 7.68
N ALA A 41 -5.19 3.63 8.81
CA ALA A 41 -6.28 4.61 8.85
C ALA A 41 -5.85 6.02 8.38
N VAL A 42 -4.66 6.47 8.78
CA VAL A 42 -4.11 7.79 8.37
C VAL A 42 -3.84 7.79 6.87
N LEU A 43 -3.26 6.72 6.34
CA LEU A 43 -2.95 6.56 4.92
C LEU A 43 -4.24 6.57 4.09
N GLU A 44 -5.21 5.72 4.45
CA GLU A 44 -6.50 5.66 3.74
C GLU A 44 -7.20 7.02 3.69
N PHE A 45 -7.23 7.73 4.81
CA PHE A 45 -7.84 9.05 4.89
C PHE A 45 -7.10 10.07 4.01
N CYS A 46 -5.76 10.15 4.13
CA CYS A 46 -4.98 11.11 3.34
C CYS A 46 -5.07 10.85 1.84
N VAL A 47 -5.03 9.57 1.42
CA VAL A 47 -5.17 9.18 0.01
C VAL A 47 -6.59 9.49 -0.49
N SER A 48 -7.62 9.23 0.32
CA SER A 48 -9.00 9.58 -0.03
C SER A 48 -9.18 11.08 -0.22
N ASP A 49 -8.66 11.90 0.69
CA ASP A 49 -8.70 13.38 0.59
C ASP A 49 -7.97 13.86 -0.67
N MET A 50 -6.80 13.30 -0.95
CA MET A 50 -5.99 13.63 -2.13
C MET A 50 -6.74 13.30 -3.43
N LEU A 51 -7.32 12.11 -3.55
CA LEU A 51 -8.07 11.67 -4.72
C LEU A 51 -9.35 12.49 -4.91
N TYR A 52 -10.09 12.74 -3.84
CA TYR A 52 -11.30 13.54 -3.87
C TYR A 52 -11.05 14.96 -4.39
N GLN A 53 -9.97 15.59 -3.95
CA GLN A 53 -9.62 16.95 -4.38
C GLN A 53 -9.10 16.98 -5.82
N LYS A 54 -8.36 15.94 -6.23
CA LYS A 54 -7.70 15.92 -7.54
C LYS A 54 -8.64 15.51 -8.68
N TYR A 55 -9.63 14.68 -8.39
CA TYR A 55 -10.53 14.11 -9.38
C TYR A 55 -12.00 14.40 -9.07
N PRO A 56 -12.44 15.67 -9.21
CA PRO A 56 -13.80 16.09 -8.84
C PRO A 56 -14.90 15.44 -9.68
N ASP A 57 -14.58 14.96 -10.88
CA ASP A 57 -15.54 14.39 -11.82
C ASP A 57 -15.65 12.85 -11.73
N LEU A 58 -14.79 12.19 -10.93
CA LEU A 58 -14.85 10.74 -10.78
C LEU A 58 -15.95 10.32 -9.82
N HIS A 59 -16.63 9.23 -10.15
CA HIS A 59 -17.62 8.59 -9.28
C HIS A 59 -16.97 7.84 -8.12
N GLU A 60 -17.74 7.57 -7.07
CA GLU A 60 -17.29 6.91 -5.83
C GLU A 60 -16.56 5.57 -6.11
N GLY A 61 -17.10 4.72 -7.00
CA GLY A 61 -16.46 3.44 -7.33
C GLY A 61 -15.06 3.59 -7.92
N GLU A 62 -14.85 4.59 -8.79
CA GLU A 62 -13.54 4.86 -9.39
C GLU A 62 -12.54 5.40 -8.35
N LEU A 63 -13.00 6.28 -7.45
CA LEU A 63 -12.18 6.78 -6.35
C LEU A 63 -11.78 5.65 -5.40
N THR A 64 -12.71 4.74 -5.08
CA THR A 64 -12.47 3.57 -4.24
C THR A 64 -11.47 2.61 -4.89
N ALA A 65 -11.61 2.31 -6.18
CA ALA A 65 -10.66 1.46 -6.90
C ALA A 65 -9.25 2.07 -6.94
N ARG A 66 -9.12 3.38 -7.19
CA ARG A 66 -7.84 4.09 -7.17
C ARG A 66 -7.20 4.08 -5.80
N ARG A 67 -7.98 4.34 -4.73
CA ARG A 67 -7.48 4.26 -3.36
C ARG A 67 -6.96 2.86 -3.07
N ALA A 68 -7.74 1.81 -3.31
CA ALA A 68 -7.32 0.43 -3.08
C ALA A 68 -6.00 0.08 -3.78
N ALA A 69 -5.80 0.56 -5.01
CA ALA A 69 -4.56 0.34 -5.75
C ALA A 69 -3.35 1.08 -5.14
N LEU A 70 -3.57 2.23 -4.50
CA LEU A 70 -2.51 3.03 -3.88
C LEU A 70 -2.13 2.52 -2.49
N VAL A 71 -3.10 2.09 -1.67
CA VAL A 71 -2.85 1.70 -0.27
C VAL A 71 -2.56 0.21 -0.09
N CYS A 72 -2.48 -0.58 -1.16
CA CYS A 72 -2.22 -2.02 -1.06
C CYS A 72 -0.75 -2.34 -0.70
N GLU A 73 -0.53 -3.52 -0.12
CA GLU A 73 0.79 -4.06 0.24
C GLU A 73 1.81 -3.90 -0.90
N ARG A 74 1.41 -4.21 -2.14
CA ARG A 74 2.27 -4.10 -3.31
C ARG A 74 2.84 -2.68 -3.47
N THR A 75 1.99 -1.67 -3.46
CA THR A 75 2.39 -0.27 -3.64
C THR A 75 3.24 0.20 -2.47
N LEU A 76 2.80 -0.10 -1.23
CA LEU A 76 3.53 0.27 -0.02
C LEU A 76 4.92 -0.35 0.02
N SER A 77 5.06 -1.62 -0.36
CA SER A 77 6.37 -2.29 -0.41
C SER A 77 7.30 -1.70 -1.46
N VAL A 78 6.78 -1.23 -2.60
CA VAL A 78 7.57 -0.52 -3.63
C VAL A 78 8.09 0.81 -3.09
N ILE A 79 7.22 1.61 -2.46
CA ILE A 79 7.60 2.87 -1.83
C ILE A 79 8.63 2.62 -0.72
N ALA A 80 8.43 1.63 0.14
CA ALA A 80 9.36 1.27 1.20
C ALA A 80 10.75 0.89 0.65
N ARG A 81 10.80 0.15 -0.46
CA ARG A 81 12.06 -0.17 -1.14
C ARG A 81 12.75 1.06 -1.72
N SER A 82 12.00 1.99 -2.31
CA SER A 82 12.58 3.24 -2.85
C SER A 82 13.24 4.09 -1.75
N LEU A 83 12.78 3.96 -0.51
CA LEU A 83 13.34 4.60 0.68
C LEU A 83 14.46 3.79 1.36
N ASP A 84 14.80 2.59 0.83
CA ASP A 84 15.72 1.64 1.47
C ASP A 84 15.28 1.29 2.92
N LEU A 85 13.94 1.24 3.15
CA LEU A 85 13.35 1.12 4.49
C LEU A 85 13.80 -0.16 5.21
N GLY A 86 13.90 -1.27 4.49
CA GLY A 86 14.33 -2.56 5.02
C GLY A 86 15.67 -2.52 5.76
N ARG A 87 16.59 -1.66 5.32
CA ARG A 87 17.89 -1.45 5.96
C ARG A 87 17.79 -0.90 7.39
N TYR A 88 16.73 -0.14 7.67
CA TYR A 88 16.55 0.51 8.96
C TYR A 88 15.73 -0.31 9.95
N LEU A 89 15.11 -1.41 9.50
CA LEU A 89 14.28 -2.26 10.36
C LEU A 89 15.11 -2.91 11.47
N LEU A 90 14.57 -2.85 12.67
CA LEU A 90 15.03 -3.63 13.81
C LEU A 90 14.19 -4.90 13.89
N MET A 91 14.81 -6.06 13.75
CA MET A 91 14.10 -7.35 13.78
C MET A 91 14.92 -8.42 14.51
N GLY A 92 14.22 -9.46 14.96
CA GLY A 92 14.86 -10.59 15.61
C GLY A 92 15.66 -11.43 14.60
N HIS A 93 16.68 -12.11 15.09
CA HIS A 93 17.62 -12.89 14.29
C HIS A 93 16.91 -13.92 13.37
N GLY A 94 15.88 -14.62 13.86
CA GLY A 94 15.14 -15.59 13.04
C GLY A 94 14.44 -14.98 11.84
N GLU A 95 13.81 -13.82 12.02
CA GLU A 95 13.16 -13.11 10.92
C GLU A 95 14.17 -12.55 9.91
N GLU A 96 15.29 -12.05 10.42
CA GLU A 96 16.38 -11.58 9.58
C GLU A 96 16.98 -12.69 8.70
N GLN A 97 17.18 -13.89 9.24
CA GLN A 97 17.68 -15.05 8.49
C GLN A 97 16.73 -15.51 7.37
N THR A 98 15.42 -15.29 7.52
CA THR A 98 14.42 -15.64 6.50
C THR A 98 14.19 -14.52 5.48
N GLY A 99 15.04 -13.52 5.43
CA GLY A 99 14.96 -12.41 4.48
C GLY A 99 13.88 -11.39 4.83
N GLY A 100 13.50 -11.27 6.11
CA GLY A 100 12.44 -10.39 6.58
C GLY A 100 12.53 -8.94 6.10
N ARG A 101 13.76 -8.42 5.91
CA ARG A 101 14.01 -7.05 5.42
C ARG A 101 13.47 -6.79 4.01
N GLU A 102 13.26 -7.82 3.22
CA GLU A 102 12.81 -7.73 1.82
C GLU A 102 11.38 -8.25 1.62
N LYS A 103 10.75 -8.80 2.67
CA LYS A 103 9.37 -9.31 2.59
C LYS A 103 8.40 -8.15 2.34
N PRO A 104 7.55 -8.24 1.29
CA PRO A 104 6.60 -7.17 0.97
C PRO A 104 5.69 -6.78 2.13
N SER A 105 5.13 -7.76 2.85
CA SER A 105 4.26 -7.50 4.00
C SER A 105 4.98 -6.71 5.10
N ILE A 106 6.18 -7.13 5.50
CA ILE A 106 6.96 -6.43 6.55
C ILE A 106 7.32 -4.99 6.13
N LEU A 107 7.63 -4.81 4.85
CA LEU A 107 7.92 -3.48 4.31
C LEU A 107 6.68 -2.58 4.27
N ALA A 108 5.51 -3.15 3.94
CA ALA A 108 4.24 -2.43 3.93
C ALA A 108 3.83 -2.03 5.35
N ASP A 109 3.81 -2.97 6.31
CA ASP A 109 3.48 -2.73 7.71
C ASP A 109 4.40 -1.65 8.33
N ALA A 110 5.70 -1.74 8.03
CA ALA A 110 6.66 -0.73 8.48
C ALA A 110 6.44 0.65 7.83
N MET A 111 6.00 0.69 6.56
CA MET A 111 5.68 1.94 5.88
C MET A 111 4.47 2.62 6.52
N GLU A 112 3.40 1.88 6.79
CA GLU A 112 2.24 2.38 7.52
C GLU A 112 2.65 2.90 8.91
N ALA A 113 3.44 2.12 9.65
CA ALA A 113 3.93 2.53 10.95
C ALA A 113 4.76 3.83 10.90
N VAL A 114 5.58 4.03 9.86
CA VAL A 114 6.35 5.26 9.66
C VAL A 114 5.43 6.44 9.37
N LEU A 115 4.37 6.27 8.56
CA LEU A 115 3.39 7.32 8.30
C LEU A 115 2.63 7.70 9.57
N ALA A 116 2.24 6.71 10.40
CA ALA A 116 1.66 6.97 11.71
C ALA A 116 2.62 7.71 12.64
N ALA A 117 3.91 7.33 12.63
CA ALA A 117 4.92 8.03 13.42
C ALA A 117 5.04 9.52 13.04
N VAL A 118 4.99 9.82 11.75
CA VAL A 118 4.92 11.22 11.25
C VAL A 118 3.67 11.92 11.76
N TYR A 119 2.51 11.23 11.70
CA TYR A 119 1.25 11.79 12.19
C TYR A 119 1.29 12.08 13.70
N VAL A 120 1.80 11.16 14.51
CA VAL A 120 1.92 11.33 15.97
C VAL A 120 2.85 12.47 16.33
N ASP A 121 3.97 12.60 15.60
CA ASP A 121 5.00 13.61 15.86
C ASP A 121 4.63 15.00 15.33
N GLY A 122 4.03 15.08 14.13
CA GLY A 122 3.81 16.34 13.39
C GLY A 122 2.35 16.67 13.09
N GLY A 123 1.43 15.77 13.37
CA GLY A 123 0.01 15.94 13.08
C GLY A 123 -0.37 15.65 11.62
N TYR A 124 -1.65 15.93 11.32
CA TYR A 124 -2.25 15.60 10.02
C TYR A 124 -1.52 16.25 8.83
N GLU A 125 -1.22 17.53 8.89
CA GLU A 125 -0.59 18.26 7.79
C GLU A 125 0.81 17.72 7.45
N ALA A 126 1.56 17.27 8.47
CA ALA A 126 2.87 16.63 8.26
C ALA A 126 2.70 15.28 7.55
N ALA A 127 1.79 14.42 8.02
CA ALA A 127 1.52 13.13 7.41
C ALA A 127 1.00 13.28 5.97
N ARG A 128 0.05 14.18 5.74
CA ARG A 128 -0.48 14.51 4.42
C ARG A 128 0.61 14.97 3.45
N GLY A 129 1.52 15.82 3.93
CA GLY A 129 2.64 16.33 3.14
C GLY A 129 3.58 15.20 2.69
N VAL A 130 3.95 14.32 3.61
CA VAL A 130 4.80 13.14 3.33
C VAL A 130 4.10 12.19 2.37
N ILE A 131 2.85 11.82 2.63
CA ILE A 131 2.07 10.91 1.79
C ILE A 131 1.96 11.47 0.37
N ARG A 132 1.64 12.74 0.21
CA ARG A 132 1.53 13.37 -1.11
C ARG A 132 2.81 13.25 -1.93
N VAL A 133 3.96 13.45 -1.31
CA VAL A 133 5.26 13.35 -2.00
C VAL A 133 5.57 11.90 -2.38
N LEU A 134 5.40 10.96 -1.45
CA LEU A 134 5.73 9.56 -1.65
C LEU A 134 4.84 8.86 -2.69
N PHE A 135 3.56 9.23 -2.74
CA PHE A 135 2.58 8.58 -3.62
C PHE A 135 2.42 9.27 -4.98
N GLN A 136 3.08 10.39 -5.21
CA GLN A 136 2.91 11.16 -6.45
C GLN A 136 3.24 10.35 -7.71
N GLU A 137 4.28 9.55 -7.69
CA GLU A 137 4.69 8.71 -8.83
C GLU A 137 3.76 7.50 -8.99
N GLU A 138 3.45 6.82 -7.89
CA GLU A 138 2.56 5.65 -7.89
C GLU A 138 1.14 6.03 -8.31
N GLU A 139 0.68 7.20 -7.94
CA GLU A 139 -0.61 7.72 -8.37
C GLU A 139 -0.64 7.97 -9.89
N ARG A 140 0.44 8.48 -10.47
CA ARG A 140 0.55 8.65 -11.93
C ARG A 140 0.50 7.31 -12.66
N LEU A 141 1.19 6.29 -12.12
CA LEU A 141 1.21 4.95 -12.69
C LEU A 141 -0.15 4.25 -12.56
N THR A 142 -0.84 4.41 -11.42
CA THR A 142 -2.19 3.84 -11.23
C THR A 142 -3.26 4.58 -12.05
N ALA A 143 -3.15 5.87 -12.23
CA ALA A 143 -4.03 6.62 -13.14
C ALA A 143 -3.97 6.09 -14.59
N TRP A 144 -2.80 5.60 -15.00
CA TRP A 144 -2.63 4.99 -16.32
C TRP A 144 -3.13 3.53 -16.38
N ARG A 145 -3.03 2.77 -15.27
CA ARG A 145 -3.52 1.38 -15.15
C ARG A 145 -4.99 1.27 -14.74
N GLY A 146 -5.62 2.35 -14.34
CA GLY A 146 -6.96 2.40 -13.74
C GLY A 146 -8.13 2.25 -14.74
N GLN A 147 -7.86 2.00 -16.01
CA GLN A 147 -8.76 1.24 -16.87
C GLN A 147 -8.41 -0.24 -16.69
N ASP A 148 -9.00 -0.88 -15.68
CA ASP A 148 -9.14 -2.32 -15.69
C ASP A 148 -10.06 -2.65 -16.88
N ASP A 149 -9.44 -3.03 -18.00
CA ASP A 149 -10.12 -3.32 -19.27
C ASP A 149 -11.24 -4.34 -19.06
N LYS A 150 -11.13 -5.18 -18.03
CA LYS A 150 -12.14 -6.16 -17.64
C LYS A 150 -13.38 -5.51 -17.03
N SER A 151 -13.19 -4.59 -16.07
CA SER A 151 -14.31 -3.86 -15.46
C SER A 151 -14.95 -2.90 -16.46
N ALA A 152 -14.15 -2.19 -17.25
CA ALA A 152 -14.66 -1.31 -18.31
C ALA A 152 -15.47 -2.09 -19.37
N LEU A 153 -15.02 -3.29 -19.74
CA LEU A 153 -15.77 -4.16 -20.66
C LEU A 153 -17.07 -4.68 -20.04
N GLN A 154 -17.06 -5.03 -18.75
CA GLN A 154 -18.28 -5.44 -18.04
C GLN A 154 -19.30 -4.31 -17.93
N GLU A 155 -18.86 -3.12 -17.57
CA GLU A 155 -19.72 -1.93 -17.50
C GLU A 155 -20.29 -1.58 -18.88
N TYR A 156 -19.46 -1.64 -19.93
CA TYR A 156 -19.91 -1.40 -21.30
C TYR A 156 -20.99 -2.41 -21.74
N THR A 157 -20.77 -3.70 -21.47
CA THR A 157 -21.76 -4.74 -21.85
C THR A 157 -23.05 -4.60 -21.08
N GLN A 158 -22.99 -4.30 -19.76
CA GLN A 158 -24.19 -4.04 -18.95
C GLN A 158 -24.94 -2.79 -19.42
N ALA A 159 -24.24 -1.69 -19.67
CA ALA A 159 -24.87 -0.45 -20.13
C ALA A 159 -25.56 -0.58 -21.49
N ASN A 160 -25.08 -1.49 -22.35
CA ASN A 160 -25.63 -1.73 -23.69
C ASN A 160 -26.56 -2.96 -23.76
N GLY A 161 -26.91 -3.59 -22.63
CA GLY A 161 -27.78 -4.75 -22.58
C GLY A 161 -27.22 -5.99 -23.29
N LEU A 162 -25.89 -6.09 -23.37
CA LEU A 162 -25.16 -7.23 -23.94
C LEU A 162 -24.90 -8.28 -22.85
N ASP A 163 -24.67 -9.52 -23.27
CA ASP A 163 -24.26 -10.59 -22.35
C ASP A 163 -22.92 -10.26 -21.66
N LEU A 164 -22.75 -10.74 -20.43
CA LEU A 164 -21.50 -10.57 -19.68
C LEU A 164 -20.34 -11.20 -20.45
N PRO A 165 -19.16 -10.53 -20.50
CA PRO A 165 -17.99 -11.06 -21.19
C PRO A 165 -17.58 -12.40 -20.59
N ALA A 166 -17.36 -13.41 -21.43
CA ALA A 166 -16.74 -14.67 -21.05
C ALA A 166 -15.21 -14.53 -21.17
N TYR A 167 -14.50 -14.93 -20.12
CA TYR A 167 -13.04 -14.85 -20.08
C TYR A 167 -12.42 -16.24 -20.19
N GLU A 168 -11.51 -16.41 -21.15
CA GLU A 168 -10.74 -17.62 -21.32
C GLU A 168 -9.26 -17.38 -21.00
N ILE A 169 -8.66 -18.29 -20.22
CA ILE A 169 -7.23 -18.19 -19.90
C ILE A 169 -6.43 -18.76 -21.08
N VAL A 170 -5.89 -17.88 -21.91
CA VAL A 170 -5.09 -18.29 -23.08
C VAL A 170 -3.63 -18.55 -22.76
N ALA A 171 -3.07 -18.05 -21.65
CA ALA A 171 -1.72 -18.34 -21.19
C ALA A 171 -1.57 -18.07 -19.69
N GLN A 172 -0.92 -18.97 -18.94
CA GLN A 172 -0.44 -18.74 -17.59
C GLN A 172 1.07 -18.70 -17.59
N SER A 173 1.66 -17.55 -17.28
CA SER A 173 3.07 -17.51 -16.85
C SER A 173 3.10 -17.78 -15.36
N LEU A 174 3.79 -18.86 -14.97
CA LEU A 174 3.98 -19.26 -13.57
C LEU A 174 4.80 -18.22 -12.81
N SER A 175 4.14 -17.32 -12.10
CA SER A 175 4.69 -16.80 -10.86
C SER A 175 4.00 -17.56 -9.73
N LEU A 176 4.80 -18.16 -8.85
CA LEU A 176 4.36 -19.01 -7.76
C LEU A 176 3.49 -18.24 -6.76
N ILE A 177 2.18 -18.26 -6.94
CA ILE A 177 1.21 -18.06 -5.88
C ILE A 177 0.14 -19.11 -6.05
N HIS A 178 0.17 -20.13 -5.18
CA HIS A 178 -0.92 -21.08 -5.04
C HIS A 178 -2.10 -20.38 -4.37
N ILE A 179 -3.16 -20.12 -5.13
CA ILE A 179 -4.51 -20.00 -4.60
C ILE A 179 -5.33 -21.10 -5.28
N SER A 180 -5.63 -22.15 -4.54
CA SER A 180 -6.56 -23.18 -4.97
C SER A 180 -7.98 -22.71 -4.69
N GLU A 181 -8.73 -22.33 -5.72
CA GLU A 181 -10.18 -22.22 -5.62
C GLU A 181 -10.83 -23.57 -5.93
N PRO A 182 -11.88 -23.96 -5.19
CA PRO A 182 -12.60 -25.20 -5.45
C PRO A 182 -13.44 -25.09 -6.71
N THR A 183 -13.13 -25.94 -7.68
CA THR A 183 -13.92 -26.18 -8.89
C THR A 183 -15.32 -26.65 -8.48
N ARG A 184 -16.36 -25.86 -8.68
CA ARG A 184 -17.73 -26.39 -8.77
C ARG A 184 -17.92 -26.92 -10.18
N GLN A 185 -17.88 -28.22 -10.33
CA GLN A 185 -18.52 -28.90 -11.45
C GLN A 185 -20.02 -28.71 -11.33
N ALA A 186 -20.62 -28.09 -12.33
CA ALA A 186 -22.05 -28.24 -12.59
C ALA A 186 -22.19 -29.41 -13.56
N GLU A 187 -22.69 -30.52 -13.04
CA GLU A 187 -23.25 -31.57 -13.87
C GLU A 187 -24.65 -31.16 -14.30
N ILE A 188 -24.90 -31.33 -15.62
CA ILE A 188 -26.14 -31.38 -16.40
C ILE A 188 -26.79 -30.06 -16.71
#